data_0bc19986dc35e7d7840ce19aa73ea5fb
#
_entry.id   0bc19986dc35e7d7840ce19aa73ea5fb
#
_cell.length_a   1.000
_cell.length_b   1.000
_cell.length_c   1.000
_cell.angle_alpha   90.00
_cell.angle_beta   90.00
_cell.angle_gamma   90.00
#
_symmetry.space_group_name_H-M   'P 1'
#
loop_
_entity.id
_entity.type
_entity.pdbx_description
1 polymer ?
#
loop_
_entity_poly.entity_id
_entity_poly.type
_entity_poly.pdbx_seq_one_letter_code
_entity_poly.pdbx_strand_id
1 'polypeptide(L)'
;MGIEKIIELDWFSKDDMAGLIVHELGHVYQAQYGSLYHKDDSMAEKFLWQLFTEGVAMVFEQEIVGDVEYYHQDKNGWKEWCDQNYELIKHSFCRDMTIMTQESQRYFGDWVDFEGHADVGYYLGARFVRYLLRNDCFENMINYTFERVQTEFNKFMNSNL
;
A
#
# COMPACT_ATOMS: atom_id res chain seq x y z
N MET A 1 -10.84 10.35 -3.17
CA MET A 1 -10.24 10.89 -4.43
C MET A 1 -11.29 11.66 -5.21
N GLY A 2 -10.94 12.81 -5.89
CA GLY A 2 -11.87 13.61 -6.73
C GLY A 2 -11.90 13.14 -8.19
N ILE A 3 -12.99 13.42 -8.89
CA ILE A 3 -13.16 13.07 -10.33
C ILE A 3 -12.04 13.71 -11.18
N GLU A 4 -11.62 14.93 -10.83
CA GLU A 4 -10.55 15.65 -11.52
C GLU A 4 -9.24 14.83 -11.51
N LYS A 5 -8.96 14.18 -10.39
CA LYS A 5 -7.74 13.37 -10.21
C LYS A 5 -7.79 12.08 -11.03
N ILE A 6 -8.96 11.46 -11.13
CA ILE A 6 -9.19 10.27 -11.96
C ILE A 6 -8.90 10.59 -13.43
N ILE A 7 -9.34 11.78 -13.90
CA ILE A 7 -9.08 12.24 -15.28
C ILE A 7 -7.61 12.55 -15.49
N GLU A 8 -6.95 13.25 -14.55
CA GLU A 8 -5.53 13.62 -14.61
C GLU A 8 -4.63 12.38 -14.69
N LEU A 9 -4.94 11.34 -13.92
CA LEU A 9 -4.18 10.08 -13.86
C LEU A 9 -4.56 9.09 -14.97
N ASP A 10 -5.49 9.47 -15.86
CA ASP A 10 -5.99 8.59 -16.94
C ASP A 10 -6.60 7.27 -16.41
N TRP A 11 -7.25 7.33 -15.25
CA TRP A 11 -7.88 6.17 -14.59
C TRP A 11 -9.38 6.03 -14.91
N PHE A 12 -9.79 6.45 -16.11
CA PHE A 12 -11.19 6.39 -16.53
C PHE A 12 -11.53 5.19 -17.42
N SER A 13 -10.57 4.30 -17.70
CA SER A 13 -10.92 3.03 -18.33
C SER A 13 -11.82 2.21 -17.40
N LYS A 14 -12.63 1.32 -17.99
CA LYS A 14 -13.52 0.47 -17.19
C LYS A 14 -12.75 -0.38 -16.17
N ASP A 15 -11.59 -0.87 -16.55
CA ASP A 15 -10.79 -1.77 -15.72
C ASP A 15 -10.07 -1.00 -14.59
N ASP A 16 -9.50 0.17 -14.89
CA ASP A 16 -8.88 1.04 -13.89
C ASP A 16 -9.92 1.52 -12.85
N MET A 17 -11.09 1.95 -13.33
CA MET A 17 -12.19 2.36 -12.45
C MET A 17 -12.70 1.21 -11.59
N ALA A 18 -12.77 0.00 -12.14
CA ALA A 18 -13.19 -1.17 -11.38
C ALA A 18 -12.15 -1.48 -10.29
N GLY A 19 -10.84 -1.46 -10.60
CA GLY A 19 -9.77 -1.65 -9.64
C GLY A 19 -9.82 -0.62 -8.51
N LEU A 20 -9.90 0.66 -8.84
CA LEU A 20 -10.01 1.74 -7.85
C LEU A 20 -11.23 1.57 -6.93
N ILE A 21 -12.40 1.24 -7.48
CA ILE A 21 -13.61 1.01 -6.67
C ILE A 21 -13.42 -0.18 -5.73
N VAL A 22 -12.84 -1.27 -6.21
CA VAL A 22 -12.58 -2.46 -5.38
C VAL A 22 -11.55 -2.15 -4.30
N HIS A 23 -10.52 -1.35 -4.60
CA HIS A 23 -9.56 -0.86 -3.61
C HIS A 23 -10.25 -0.09 -2.47
N GLU A 24 -11.09 0.88 -2.80
CA GLU A 24 -11.87 1.65 -1.80
C GLU A 24 -12.82 0.75 -0.99
N LEU A 25 -13.40 -0.28 -1.61
CA LEU A 25 -14.19 -1.28 -0.89
C LEU A 25 -13.33 -2.11 0.08
N GLY A 26 -12.06 -2.32 -0.20
CA GLY A 26 -11.10 -2.93 0.73
C GLY A 26 -10.97 -2.12 2.03
N HIS A 27 -10.86 -0.79 1.94
CA HIS A 27 -10.87 0.07 3.11
C HIS A 27 -12.20 0.01 3.89
N VAL A 28 -13.34 0.00 3.18
CA VAL A 28 -14.66 -0.15 3.81
C VAL A 28 -14.76 -1.50 4.53
N TYR A 29 -14.29 -2.57 3.92
CA TYR A 29 -14.26 -3.90 4.53
C TYR A 29 -13.39 -3.91 5.79
N GLN A 30 -12.18 -3.36 5.74
CA GLN A 30 -11.30 -3.26 6.91
C GLN A 30 -11.92 -2.39 8.02
N ALA A 31 -12.59 -1.29 7.68
CA ALA A 31 -13.26 -0.43 8.65
C ALA A 31 -14.43 -1.14 9.36
N GLN A 32 -15.12 -2.02 8.65
CA GLN A 32 -16.30 -2.72 9.17
C GLN A 32 -15.94 -3.99 9.98
N TYR A 33 -14.92 -4.72 9.55
CA TYR A 33 -14.60 -6.05 10.09
C TYR A 33 -13.22 -6.15 10.75
N GLY A 34 -12.46 -5.07 10.73
CA GLY A 34 -11.09 -5.02 11.25
C GLY A 34 -10.75 -3.67 11.87
N SER A 35 -9.47 -3.32 11.85
CA SER A 35 -8.90 -2.10 12.40
C SER A 35 -8.35 -1.22 11.26
N LEU A 36 -9.17 -0.30 10.76
CA LEU A 36 -8.73 0.68 9.75
C LEU A 36 -8.03 1.90 10.41
N TYR A 37 -8.54 2.33 11.55
CA TYR A 37 -8.09 3.57 12.20
C TYR A 37 -7.15 3.28 13.36
N HIS A 38 -6.03 3.97 13.39
CA HIS A 38 -5.09 3.99 14.49
C HIS A 38 -4.86 5.44 14.91
N LYS A 39 -4.66 5.68 16.21
CA LYS A 39 -4.24 6.97 16.71
C LYS A 39 -2.72 7.03 16.68
N ASP A 40 -2.19 7.73 15.71
CA ASP A 40 -0.75 7.86 15.54
C ASP A 40 -0.16 8.82 16.56
N ASP A 41 0.91 8.42 17.24
CA ASP A 41 1.68 9.27 18.16
C ASP A 41 2.90 9.92 17.45
N SER A 42 3.21 9.50 16.22
CA SER A 42 4.30 10.04 15.40
C SER A 42 4.02 9.92 13.91
N MET A 43 4.77 10.67 13.08
CA MET A 43 4.69 10.53 11.62
C MET A 43 5.15 9.16 11.15
N ALA A 44 6.13 8.55 11.81
CA ALA A 44 6.59 7.21 11.47
C ALA A 44 5.49 6.16 11.69
N GLU A 45 4.73 6.26 12.79
CA GLU A 45 3.57 5.40 13.04
C GLU A 45 2.50 5.59 11.98
N LYS A 46 2.18 6.85 11.66
CA LYS A 46 1.21 7.18 10.62
C LYS A 46 1.57 6.55 9.28
N PHE A 47 2.82 6.68 8.82
CA PHE A 47 3.23 6.14 7.53
C PHE A 47 3.29 4.61 7.52
N LEU A 48 3.73 4.00 8.63
CA LEU A 48 3.71 2.53 8.73
C LEU A 48 2.27 2.01 8.75
N TRP A 49 1.37 2.69 9.46
CA TRP A 49 -0.05 2.31 9.46
C TRP A 49 -0.69 2.51 8.08
N GLN A 50 -0.38 3.61 7.40
CA GLN A 50 -0.80 3.84 6.02
C GLN A 50 -0.30 2.72 5.09
N LEU A 51 0.99 2.36 5.16
CA LEU A 51 1.54 1.25 4.36
C LEU A 51 0.74 -0.04 4.57
N PHE A 52 0.38 -0.33 5.81
CA PHE A 52 -0.40 -1.52 6.14
C PHE A 52 -1.83 -1.43 5.58
N THR A 53 -2.54 -0.33 5.80
CA THR A 53 -3.94 -0.19 5.36
C THR A 53 -4.08 -0.12 3.85
N GLU A 54 -3.18 0.58 3.16
CA GLU A 54 -3.14 0.59 1.69
C GLU A 54 -2.77 -0.81 1.14
N GLY A 55 -1.86 -1.51 1.80
CA GLY A 55 -1.51 -2.89 1.45
C GLY A 55 -2.68 -3.86 1.62
N VAL A 56 -3.50 -3.69 2.67
CA VAL A 56 -4.74 -4.48 2.86
C VAL A 56 -5.72 -4.24 1.72
N ALA A 57 -5.94 -2.98 1.35
CA ALA A 57 -6.83 -2.63 0.25
C ALA A 57 -6.33 -3.15 -1.10
N MET A 58 -5.02 -3.09 -1.36
CA MET A 58 -4.40 -3.67 -2.56
C MET A 58 -4.57 -5.19 -2.63
N VAL A 59 -4.34 -5.90 -1.52
CA VAL A 59 -4.53 -7.36 -1.50
C VAL A 59 -6.00 -7.73 -1.66
N PHE A 60 -6.92 -6.97 -1.04
CA PHE A 60 -8.35 -7.16 -1.26
C PHE A 60 -8.73 -6.99 -2.74
N GLU A 61 -8.20 -5.97 -3.41
CA GLU A 61 -8.38 -5.73 -4.84
C GLU A 61 -7.86 -6.93 -5.67
N GLN A 62 -6.64 -7.37 -5.41
CA GLN A 62 -6.01 -8.51 -6.08
C GLN A 62 -6.83 -9.81 -5.94
N GLU A 63 -7.37 -10.08 -4.76
CA GLU A 63 -8.22 -11.27 -4.52
C GLU A 63 -9.54 -11.20 -5.30
N ILE A 64 -10.17 -10.03 -5.37
CA ILE A 64 -11.43 -9.84 -6.12
C ILE A 64 -11.21 -9.93 -7.63
N VAL A 65 -10.11 -9.34 -8.12
CA VAL A 65 -9.72 -9.42 -9.54
C VAL A 65 -9.28 -10.84 -9.91
N GLY A 66 -8.73 -11.59 -8.95
CA GLY A 66 -8.21 -12.95 -9.16
C GLY A 66 -6.79 -12.98 -9.74
N ASP A 67 -6.04 -11.88 -9.61
CA ASP A 67 -4.65 -11.76 -10.03
C ASP A 67 -3.82 -11.08 -8.93
N VAL A 68 -2.92 -11.85 -8.31
CA VAL A 68 -2.06 -11.39 -7.22
C VAL A 68 -1.02 -10.36 -7.65
N GLU A 69 -0.79 -10.22 -8.93
CA GLU A 69 0.14 -9.25 -9.53
C GLU A 69 -0.60 -8.04 -10.13
N TYR A 70 -1.92 -7.95 -9.93
CA TYR A 70 -2.71 -6.82 -10.39
C TYR A 70 -2.50 -5.59 -9.52
N TYR A 71 -2.34 -4.43 -10.17
CA TYR A 71 -2.30 -3.10 -9.57
C TYR A 71 -3.03 -2.13 -10.51
N HIS A 72 -4.07 -1.46 -10.07
CA HIS A 72 -4.76 -0.46 -10.89
C HIS A 72 -3.86 0.73 -11.28
N GLN A 73 -2.75 0.93 -10.54
CA GLN A 73 -1.72 1.93 -10.85
C GLN A 73 -0.80 1.50 -12.01
N ASP A 74 -0.83 0.21 -12.41
CA ASP A 74 0.14 -0.30 -13.40
C ASP A 74 -0.11 0.28 -14.79
N LYS A 75 0.64 1.33 -15.09
CA LYS A 75 0.69 1.97 -16.41
C LYS A 75 2.14 2.20 -16.81
N ASN A 76 2.40 2.08 -18.10
CA ASN A 76 3.70 2.38 -18.69
C ASN A 76 4.88 1.60 -18.06
N GLY A 77 4.65 0.39 -17.56
CA GLY A 77 5.66 -0.46 -16.95
C GLY A 77 5.98 -0.10 -15.48
N TRP A 78 5.05 0.58 -14.80
CA TRP A 78 5.21 0.96 -13.39
C TRP A 78 5.48 -0.25 -12.48
N LYS A 79 4.70 -1.33 -12.64
CA LYS A 79 4.89 -2.56 -11.85
C LYS A 79 6.23 -3.21 -12.14
N GLU A 80 6.62 -3.31 -13.41
CA GLU A 80 7.92 -3.88 -13.79
C GLU A 80 9.06 -3.08 -13.16
N TRP A 81 8.96 -1.75 -13.17
CA TRP A 81 9.94 -0.90 -12.50
C TRP A 81 9.96 -1.13 -10.98
N CYS A 82 8.79 -1.25 -10.34
CA CYS A 82 8.70 -1.55 -8.91
C CYS A 82 9.34 -2.90 -8.57
N ASP A 83 9.11 -3.94 -9.38
CA ASP A 83 9.73 -5.27 -9.21
C ASP A 83 11.26 -5.19 -9.29
N GLN A 84 11.78 -4.46 -10.28
CA GLN A 84 13.23 -4.28 -10.46
C GLN A 84 13.87 -3.44 -9.34
N ASN A 85 13.10 -2.58 -8.69
CA ASN A 85 13.57 -1.66 -7.65
C ASN A 85 13.03 -2.00 -6.25
N TYR A 86 12.52 -3.21 -6.03
CA TYR A 86 11.87 -3.62 -4.78
C TYR A 86 12.70 -3.32 -3.54
N GLU A 87 13.96 -3.75 -3.50
CA GLU A 87 14.84 -3.54 -2.34
C GLU A 87 15.14 -2.03 -2.12
N LEU A 88 15.26 -1.26 -3.20
CA LEU A 88 15.44 0.19 -3.11
C LEU A 88 14.21 0.85 -2.47
N ILE A 89 12.99 0.51 -2.92
CA ILE A 89 11.74 1.02 -2.36
C ILE A 89 11.63 0.64 -0.88
N LYS A 90 11.81 -0.63 -0.56
CA LYS A 90 11.70 -1.20 0.78
C LYS A 90 12.64 -0.51 1.78
N HIS A 91 13.94 -0.43 1.47
CA HIS A 91 14.92 0.20 2.35
C HIS A 91 14.77 1.71 2.44
N SER A 92 14.39 2.37 1.34
CA SER A 92 14.13 3.81 1.36
C SER A 92 12.92 4.14 2.22
N PHE A 93 11.82 3.40 2.10
CA PHE A 93 10.64 3.60 2.95
C PHE A 93 10.98 3.50 4.43
N CYS A 94 11.70 2.45 4.84
CA CYS A 94 12.10 2.24 6.23
C CYS A 94 12.92 3.41 6.79
N ARG A 95 13.84 3.96 6.00
CA ARG A 95 14.65 5.13 6.39
C ARG A 95 13.81 6.40 6.42
N ASP A 96 13.04 6.63 5.36
CA ASP A 96 12.34 7.90 5.12
C ASP A 96 11.15 8.07 6.08
N MET A 97 10.45 6.99 6.48
CA MET A 97 9.28 7.08 7.37
C MET A 97 9.58 7.76 8.71
N THR A 98 10.85 7.79 9.14
CA THR A 98 11.28 8.43 10.39
C THR A 98 11.55 9.93 10.26
N ILE A 99 11.69 10.44 9.05
CA ILE A 99 12.10 11.83 8.76
C ILE A 99 11.16 12.56 7.80
N MET A 100 10.34 11.86 7.01
CA MET A 100 9.41 12.51 6.07
C MET A 100 8.22 13.12 6.78
N THR A 101 7.68 14.17 6.17
CA THR A 101 6.43 14.84 6.57
C THR A 101 5.32 14.50 5.59
N GLN A 102 4.09 14.95 5.85
CA GLN A 102 2.97 14.78 4.93
C GLN A 102 3.25 15.41 3.56
N GLU A 103 3.96 16.54 3.54
CA GLU A 103 4.28 17.28 2.31
C GLU A 103 5.48 16.69 1.55
N SER A 104 6.41 16.02 2.25
CA SER A 104 7.63 15.49 1.65
C SER A 104 7.61 13.97 1.41
N GLN A 105 6.57 13.28 1.87
CA GLN A 105 6.43 11.84 1.61
C GLN A 105 6.24 11.59 0.11
N ARG A 106 6.85 10.51 -0.42
CA ARG A 106 6.95 10.20 -1.84
C ARG A 106 6.49 8.78 -2.19
N TYR A 107 5.65 8.20 -1.33
CA TYR A 107 5.20 6.82 -1.45
C TYR A 107 3.72 6.70 -1.77
N PHE A 108 2.91 7.70 -1.38
CA PHE A 108 1.47 7.70 -1.53
C PHE A 108 1.02 9.04 -2.13
N GLY A 109 0.43 9.00 -3.31
CA GLY A 109 0.05 10.19 -4.08
C GLY A 109 1.13 10.61 -5.08
N ASP A 110 0.81 11.63 -5.85
CA ASP A 110 1.56 12.06 -7.03
C ASP A 110 2.17 13.47 -6.92
N TRP A 111 2.12 14.10 -5.73
CA TRP A 111 2.70 15.44 -5.53
C TRP A 111 4.21 15.42 -5.27
N VAL A 112 4.75 14.32 -4.80
CA VAL A 112 6.19 14.03 -4.75
C VAL A 112 6.36 12.58 -5.17
N ASP A 113 7.08 12.33 -6.26
CA ASP A 113 7.33 10.99 -6.74
C ASP A 113 8.59 10.35 -6.15
N PHE A 114 8.67 9.04 -6.22
CA PHE A 114 9.83 8.26 -5.85
C PHE A 114 10.59 7.86 -7.13
N GLU A 115 11.72 8.53 -7.38
CA GLU A 115 12.56 8.27 -8.57
C GLU A 115 11.76 8.34 -9.90
N GLY A 116 10.83 9.29 -9.99
CA GLY A 116 9.96 9.47 -11.17
C GLY A 116 8.72 8.57 -11.21
N HIS A 117 8.41 7.85 -10.13
CA HIS A 117 7.25 6.96 -10.04
C HIS A 117 6.39 7.32 -8.83
N ALA A 118 5.12 7.62 -9.07
CA ALA A 118 4.13 7.85 -8.02
C ALA A 118 3.67 6.53 -7.40
N ASP A 119 3.06 6.60 -6.23
CA ASP A 119 2.27 5.52 -5.62
C ASP A 119 3.03 4.20 -5.33
N VAL A 120 4.36 4.22 -5.25
CA VAL A 120 5.17 3.01 -4.98
C VAL A 120 4.90 2.40 -3.60
N GLY A 121 4.28 3.16 -2.69
CA GLY A 121 3.85 2.67 -1.38
C GLY A 121 2.74 1.62 -1.46
N TYR A 122 1.87 1.69 -2.46
CA TYR A 122 0.84 0.67 -2.71
C TYR A 122 1.46 -0.67 -3.09
N TYR A 123 2.49 -0.64 -3.94
CA TYR A 123 3.26 -1.83 -4.28
C TYR A 123 3.94 -2.43 -3.04
N LEU A 124 4.66 -1.62 -2.26
CA LEU A 124 5.35 -2.10 -1.06
C LEU A 124 4.35 -2.61 0.00
N GLY A 125 3.21 -1.93 0.17
CA GLY A 125 2.14 -2.33 1.07
C GLY A 125 1.55 -3.69 0.69
N ALA A 126 1.26 -3.92 -0.59
CA ALA A 126 0.79 -5.22 -1.07
C ALA A 126 1.81 -6.33 -0.79
N ARG A 127 3.11 -6.10 -1.05
CA ARG A 127 4.19 -7.05 -0.75
C ARG A 127 4.29 -7.33 0.75
N PHE A 128 4.15 -6.32 1.60
CA PHE A 128 4.16 -6.49 3.05
C PHE A 128 2.95 -7.32 3.53
N VAL A 129 1.74 -7.01 3.08
CA VAL A 129 0.53 -7.76 3.45
C VAL A 129 0.60 -9.20 2.92
N ARG A 130 1.07 -9.44 1.71
CA ARG A 130 1.32 -10.80 1.19
C ARG A 130 2.34 -11.56 2.05
N TYR A 131 3.36 -10.89 2.60
CA TYR A 131 4.27 -11.50 3.57
C TYR A 131 3.53 -11.94 4.84
N LEU A 132 2.64 -11.11 5.38
CA LEU A 132 1.85 -11.44 6.59
C LEU A 132 0.96 -12.67 6.35
N LEU A 133 0.32 -12.75 5.18
CA LEU A 133 -0.57 -13.85 4.79
C LEU A 133 0.11 -15.20 4.60
N ARG A 134 1.45 -15.27 4.64
CA ARG A 134 2.17 -16.57 4.68
C ARG A 134 1.94 -17.33 5.98
N ASN A 135 1.61 -16.62 7.07
CA ASN A 135 1.52 -17.18 8.41
C ASN A 135 0.19 -16.88 9.11
N ASP A 136 -0.71 -16.14 8.48
CA ASP A 136 -2.01 -15.78 9.04
C ASP A 136 -3.08 -15.68 7.94
N CYS A 137 -4.36 -15.68 8.31
CA CYS A 137 -5.46 -15.44 7.37
C CYS A 137 -5.82 -13.95 7.31
N PHE A 138 -6.52 -13.57 6.24
CA PHE A 138 -6.89 -12.19 5.98
C PHE A 138 -7.75 -11.60 7.11
N GLU A 139 -8.73 -12.37 7.62
CA GLU A 139 -9.65 -11.95 8.68
C GLU A 139 -8.95 -11.65 10.00
N ASN A 140 -7.89 -12.40 10.32
CA ASN A 140 -7.08 -12.12 11.51
C ASN A 140 -6.18 -10.91 11.28
N MET A 141 -5.53 -10.85 10.13
CA MET A 141 -4.55 -9.83 9.78
C MET A 141 -5.16 -8.43 9.77
N ILE A 142 -6.38 -8.23 9.23
CA ILE A 142 -7.06 -6.93 9.25
C ILE A 142 -7.38 -6.41 10.65
N ASN A 143 -7.27 -7.26 11.67
CA ASN A 143 -7.46 -6.93 13.09
C ASN A 143 -6.15 -6.72 13.86
N TYR A 144 -5.01 -6.66 13.18
CA TYR A 144 -3.73 -6.42 13.85
C TYR A 144 -3.72 -5.06 14.54
N THR A 145 -3.13 -5.04 15.75
CA THR A 145 -2.79 -3.77 16.43
C THR A 145 -1.54 -3.17 15.78
N PHE A 146 -1.32 -1.88 16.02
CA PHE A 146 -0.11 -1.20 15.51
C PHE A 146 1.17 -1.91 15.96
N GLU A 147 1.28 -2.32 17.22
CA GLU A 147 2.46 -3.02 17.76
C GLU A 147 2.70 -4.34 17.02
N ARG A 148 1.63 -5.03 16.63
CA ARG A 148 1.76 -6.24 15.82
C ARG A 148 2.26 -5.92 14.42
N VAL A 149 1.67 -4.91 13.76
CA VAL A 149 2.11 -4.44 12.44
C VAL A 149 3.58 -4.03 12.46
N GLN A 150 3.99 -3.25 13.47
CA GLN A 150 5.38 -2.80 13.63
C GLN A 150 6.34 -3.99 13.82
N THR A 151 5.95 -4.96 14.65
CA THR A 151 6.76 -6.17 14.89
C THR A 151 6.95 -6.97 13.61
N GLU A 152 5.87 -7.18 12.85
CA GLU A 152 5.92 -7.94 11.60
C GLU A 152 6.63 -7.16 10.49
N PHE A 153 6.51 -5.82 10.46
CA PHE A 153 7.26 -5.00 9.51
C PHE A 153 8.77 -5.11 9.74
N ASN A 154 9.22 -5.12 11.00
CA ASN A 154 10.64 -5.32 11.30
C ASN A 154 11.15 -6.69 10.83
N LYS A 155 10.32 -7.75 10.91
CA LYS A 155 10.66 -9.06 10.34
C LYS A 155 10.69 -9.05 8.82
N PHE A 156 9.69 -8.41 8.20
CA PHE A 156 9.62 -8.22 6.76
C PHE A 156 10.85 -7.50 6.21
N MET A 157 11.32 -6.45 6.89
CA MET A 157 12.55 -5.73 6.50
C MET A 157 13.78 -6.62 6.47
N ASN A 158 13.85 -7.63 7.36
CA ASN A 158 14.98 -8.57 7.46
C ASN A 158 14.77 -9.86 6.64
N SER A 159 13.64 -10.00 5.96
CA SER A 159 13.38 -11.16 5.11
C SER A 159 13.96 -10.96 3.71
N ASN A 160 14.62 -12.00 3.20
CA ASN A 160 14.90 -12.12 1.78
C ASN A 160 13.65 -12.73 1.11
N LEU A 161 12.91 -11.92 0.39
CA LEU A 161 11.75 -12.36 -0.41
C LEU A 161 12.18 -12.80 -1.78
#